data_e133bd2f06185564ff76686a6596450a
#
_entry.id   e133bd2f06185564ff76686a6596450a
#
_cell.length_a   1.000
_cell.length_b   1.000
_cell.length_c   1.000
_cell.angle_alpha   90.00
_cell.angle_beta   90.00
_cell.angle_gamma   90.00
#
_symmetry.space_group_name_H-M   'P 1'
#
loop_
_entity.id
_entity.type
_entity.pdbx_description
1 polymer ?
#
loop_
_entity_poly.entity_id
_entity_poly.type
_entity_poly.pdbx_seq_one_letter_code
_entity_poly.pdbx_strand_id
1 'polypeptide(L)'
;LLLGSDAAAKQETQQTAAWVMDRMLALLHPFMPFVTEELWHALGAKRDNDLILSSWPTGLDALVDSAACAEMQWLIKLITEIRSVRAEMNVPPAAKAKLLAQGASAITRQRLLTHDDVLKRLARLESVAATDAAPKGAVQMVVDEASFFLPLADIIDIAQEQARLAKTIEKLHAEIKAIDGR
;
A
#
# COMPACT_ATOMS: atom_id res chain seq x y z
N LEU A 1 -10.93 -9.15 -1.89
CA LEU A 1 -12.26 -9.26 -1.27
C LEU A 1 -13.38 -9.03 -2.28
N LEU A 2 -13.48 -7.87 -2.94
CA LEU A 2 -14.57 -7.58 -3.89
C LEU A 2 -14.65 -8.55 -5.10
N LEU A 3 -13.54 -9.15 -5.50
CA LEU A 3 -13.43 -10.10 -6.59
C LEU A 3 -13.28 -11.55 -6.11
N GLY A 4 -13.35 -11.79 -4.81
CA GLY A 4 -13.28 -13.12 -4.21
C GLY A 4 -14.56 -13.92 -4.39
N SER A 5 -14.48 -15.23 -4.17
CA SER A 5 -15.60 -16.17 -4.23
C SER A 5 -16.44 -16.19 -2.95
N ASP A 6 -15.95 -15.63 -1.84
CA ASP A 6 -16.68 -15.55 -0.58
C ASP A 6 -17.73 -14.45 -0.64
N ALA A 7 -18.99 -14.86 -0.74
CA ALA A 7 -20.13 -13.96 -0.87
C ALA A 7 -20.36 -13.11 0.41
N ALA A 8 -20.12 -13.68 1.59
CA ALA A 8 -20.31 -12.98 2.88
C ALA A 8 -19.26 -11.87 3.04
N ALA A 9 -17.99 -12.19 2.85
CA ALA A 9 -16.90 -11.22 2.91
C ALA A 9 -17.03 -10.13 1.84
N LYS A 10 -17.54 -10.48 0.65
CA LYS A 10 -17.84 -9.51 -0.41
C LYS A 10 -18.94 -8.54 0.01
N GLN A 11 -20.03 -9.03 0.57
CA GLN A 11 -21.16 -8.22 1.03
C GLN A 11 -20.74 -7.28 2.14
N GLU A 12 -20.01 -7.78 3.14
CA GLU A 12 -19.49 -6.97 4.25
C GLU A 12 -18.57 -5.85 3.74
N THR A 13 -17.64 -6.18 2.81
CA THR A 13 -16.75 -5.20 2.20
C THR A 13 -17.53 -4.14 1.43
N GLN A 14 -18.57 -4.53 0.68
CA GLN A 14 -19.42 -3.59 -0.06
C GLN A 14 -20.21 -2.66 0.88
N GLN A 15 -20.77 -3.20 1.94
CA GLN A 15 -21.51 -2.41 2.94
C GLN A 15 -20.60 -1.42 3.66
N THR A 16 -19.41 -1.87 4.07
CA THR A 16 -18.40 -1.00 4.69
C THR A 16 -17.95 0.10 3.74
N ALA A 17 -17.66 -0.24 2.50
CA ALA A 17 -17.26 0.73 1.49
C ALA A 17 -18.37 1.77 1.20
N ALA A 18 -19.61 1.33 1.10
CA ALA A 18 -20.75 2.23 0.92
C ALA A 18 -20.93 3.16 2.12
N TRP A 19 -20.82 2.63 3.33
CA TRP A 19 -20.91 3.43 4.55
C TRP A 19 -19.79 4.48 4.64
N VAL A 20 -18.53 4.10 4.32
CA VAL A 20 -17.39 5.05 4.27
C VAL A 20 -17.62 6.11 3.21
N MET A 21 -18.08 5.71 2.02
CA MET A 21 -18.36 6.64 0.93
C MET A 21 -19.41 7.68 1.32
N ASP A 22 -20.48 7.28 1.98
CA ASP A 22 -21.52 8.20 2.47
C ASP A 22 -20.95 9.24 3.44
N ARG A 23 -20.05 8.85 4.34
CA ARG A 23 -19.37 9.77 5.26
C ARG A 23 -18.43 10.73 4.53
N MET A 24 -17.68 10.20 3.55
CA MET A 24 -16.80 11.03 2.71
C MET A 24 -17.59 12.07 1.93
N LEU A 25 -18.70 11.69 1.31
CA LEU A 25 -19.55 12.62 0.56
C LEU A 25 -20.12 13.72 1.48
N ALA A 26 -20.59 13.37 2.69
CA ALA A 26 -21.09 14.34 3.64
C ALA A 26 -19.99 15.31 4.11
N LEU A 27 -18.77 14.84 4.36
CA LEU A 27 -17.64 15.68 4.78
C LEU A 27 -17.14 16.59 3.65
N LEU A 28 -17.21 16.14 2.40
CA LEU A 28 -16.79 16.90 1.22
C LEU A 28 -17.85 17.88 0.72
N HIS A 29 -19.12 17.67 1.06
CA HIS A 29 -20.25 18.43 0.52
C HIS A 29 -20.10 19.96 0.68
N PRO A 30 -19.63 20.51 1.81
CA PRO A 30 -19.42 21.96 1.95
C PRO A 30 -18.43 22.56 0.95
N PHE A 31 -17.51 21.77 0.41
CA PHE A 31 -16.48 22.20 -0.53
C PHE A 31 -16.84 21.93 -2.00
N MET A 32 -17.58 20.86 -2.25
CA MET A 32 -17.92 20.40 -3.59
C MET A 32 -19.40 19.96 -3.69
N PRO A 33 -20.37 20.88 -3.48
CA PRO A 33 -21.77 20.50 -3.30
C PRO A 33 -22.36 19.78 -4.52
N PHE A 34 -22.06 20.22 -5.73
CA PHE A 34 -22.69 19.66 -6.93
C PHE A 34 -22.24 18.21 -7.20
N VAL A 35 -20.95 17.94 -7.17
CA VAL A 35 -20.43 16.60 -7.46
C VAL A 35 -20.77 15.60 -6.35
N THR A 36 -20.79 16.05 -5.09
CA THR A 36 -21.13 15.16 -3.98
C THR A 36 -22.61 14.83 -3.96
N GLU A 37 -23.49 15.77 -4.35
CA GLU A 37 -24.93 15.53 -4.50
C GLU A 37 -25.20 14.52 -5.62
N GLU A 38 -24.56 14.70 -6.78
CA GLU A 38 -24.66 13.77 -7.90
C GLU A 38 -24.23 12.36 -7.51
N LEU A 39 -23.07 12.24 -6.85
CA LEU A 39 -22.56 10.93 -6.37
C LEU A 39 -23.45 10.32 -5.29
N TRP A 40 -24.05 11.12 -4.41
CA TRP A 40 -24.97 10.67 -3.40
C TRP A 40 -26.16 9.91 -3.99
N HIS A 41 -26.74 10.45 -5.06
CA HIS A 41 -27.86 9.80 -5.76
C HIS A 41 -27.40 8.66 -6.70
N ALA A 42 -26.22 8.78 -7.33
CA ALA A 42 -25.72 7.78 -8.26
C ALA A 42 -25.20 6.49 -7.56
N LEU A 43 -24.55 6.62 -6.40
CA LEU A 43 -23.90 5.51 -5.72
C LEU A 43 -24.78 4.85 -4.64
N GLY A 44 -25.81 5.54 -4.17
CA GLY A 44 -26.72 5.03 -3.14
C GLY A 44 -27.84 4.18 -3.70
N ALA A 45 -28.44 3.34 -2.83
CA ALA A 45 -29.80 2.88 -3.04
C ALA A 45 -30.73 4.09 -3.10
N LYS A 46 -32.01 3.87 -3.45
CA LYS A 46 -32.98 4.96 -3.48
C LYS A 46 -32.92 5.76 -2.17
N ARG A 47 -32.50 7.03 -2.29
CA ARG A 47 -32.35 7.96 -1.17
C ARG A 47 -33.63 8.77 -1.01
N ASP A 48 -34.06 8.97 0.22
CA ASP A 48 -35.28 9.76 0.50
C ASP A 48 -34.98 11.25 0.60
N ASN A 49 -33.71 11.62 0.86
CA ASN A 49 -33.28 13.01 1.04
C ASN A 49 -32.03 13.32 0.23
N ASP A 50 -31.90 14.57 -0.18
CA ASP A 50 -30.69 15.13 -0.73
C ASP A 50 -29.59 15.21 0.33
N LEU A 51 -28.33 15.17 -0.09
CA LEU A 51 -27.17 15.19 0.81
C LEU A 51 -27.11 16.47 1.64
N ILE A 52 -27.52 17.61 1.06
CA ILE A 52 -27.57 18.90 1.76
C ILE A 52 -28.49 18.87 2.99
N LEU A 53 -29.48 17.99 3.04
CA LEU A 53 -30.39 17.83 4.17
C LEU A 53 -29.92 16.75 5.15
N SER A 54 -28.82 16.06 4.85
CA SER A 54 -28.29 15.02 5.72
C SER A 54 -27.61 15.57 6.97
N SER A 55 -27.62 14.79 8.05
CA SER A 55 -26.93 15.17 9.28
C SER A 55 -25.41 15.07 9.11
N TRP A 56 -24.69 16.01 9.72
CA TRP A 56 -23.23 15.94 9.77
C TRP A 56 -22.76 14.67 10.49
N PRO A 57 -21.74 13.97 9.94
CA PRO A 57 -21.23 12.76 10.58
C PRO A 57 -20.62 13.05 11.95
N THR A 58 -21.17 12.42 12.99
CA THR A 58 -20.69 12.53 14.38
C THR A 58 -20.48 11.14 14.96
N GLY A 59 -19.79 11.05 16.12
CA GLY A 59 -19.60 9.80 16.85
C GLY A 59 -18.64 8.81 16.20
N LEU A 60 -17.82 9.24 15.25
CA LEU A 60 -16.85 8.38 14.55
C LEU A 60 -15.71 7.92 15.47
N ASP A 61 -15.41 8.66 16.53
CA ASP A 61 -14.35 8.33 17.50
C ASP A 61 -14.62 6.98 18.20
N ALA A 62 -15.88 6.63 18.40
CA ALA A 62 -16.26 5.35 19.00
C ALA A 62 -15.95 4.13 18.11
N LEU A 63 -15.65 4.35 16.83
CA LEU A 63 -15.31 3.30 15.86
C LEU A 63 -13.81 3.10 15.71
N VAL A 64 -13.00 3.91 16.39
CA VAL A 64 -11.54 3.82 16.30
C VAL A 64 -11.03 2.64 17.10
N ASP A 65 -10.56 1.62 16.40
CA ASP A 65 -9.81 0.49 16.96
C ASP A 65 -8.31 0.75 16.75
N SER A 66 -7.61 1.07 17.84
CA SER A 66 -6.18 1.38 17.81
C SER A 66 -5.32 0.19 17.36
N ALA A 67 -5.73 -1.04 17.69
CA ALA A 67 -5.00 -2.24 17.29
C ALA A 67 -5.15 -2.49 15.77
N ALA A 68 -6.37 -2.39 15.26
CA ALA A 68 -6.64 -2.48 13.84
C ALA A 68 -5.93 -1.37 13.05
N CYS A 69 -5.93 -0.15 13.57
CA CYS A 69 -5.19 0.98 12.97
C CYS A 69 -3.69 0.68 12.89
N ALA A 70 -3.07 0.20 13.97
CA ALA A 70 -1.65 -0.14 14.01
C ALA A 70 -1.32 -1.27 13.04
N GLU A 71 -2.18 -2.27 12.92
CA GLU A 71 -2.02 -3.39 11.98
C GLU A 71 -2.08 -2.91 10.53
N MET A 72 -3.06 -2.07 10.19
CA MET A 72 -3.20 -1.50 8.85
C MET A 72 -2.05 -0.54 8.51
N GLN A 73 -1.59 0.27 9.45
CA GLN A 73 -0.42 1.13 9.25
C GLN A 73 0.84 0.33 8.95
N TRP A 74 1.07 -0.77 9.68
CA TRP A 74 2.17 -1.68 9.41
C TRP A 74 2.08 -2.27 7.99
N LEU A 75 0.90 -2.73 7.58
CA LEU A 75 0.67 -3.28 6.24
C LEU A 75 0.94 -2.23 5.14
N ILE A 76 0.43 -1.02 5.32
CA ILE A 76 0.65 0.10 4.39
C ILE A 76 2.14 0.42 4.30
N LYS A 77 2.85 0.49 5.43
CA LYS A 77 4.29 0.74 5.49
C LYS A 77 5.05 -0.32 4.70
N LEU A 78 4.80 -1.61 4.96
CA LEU A 78 5.46 -2.70 4.26
C LEU A 78 5.22 -2.66 2.74
N ILE A 79 3.95 -2.46 2.31
CA ILE A 79 3.62 -2.38 0.88
C ILE A 79 4.30 -1.16 0.24
N THR A 80 4.36 -0.04 0.93
CA THR A 80 5.00 1.19 0.43
C THR A 80 6.49 0.98 0.23
N GLU A 81 7.18 0.40 1.22
CA GLU A 81 8.61 0.08 1.12
C GLU A 81 8.91 -0.87 -0.05
N ILE A 82 8.12 -1.94 -0.19
CA ILE A 82 8.27 -2.86 -1.32
C ILE A 82 8.09 -2.14 -2.66
N ARG A 83 7.10 -1.26 -2.77
CA ARG A 83 6.84 -0.50 -4.00
C ARG A 83 7.95 0.51 -4.29
N SER A 84 8.49 1.18 -3.27
CA SER A 84 9.64 2.07 -3.39
C SER A 84 10.85 1.34 -3.95
N VAL A 85 11.25 0.24 -3.34
CA VAL A 85 12.36 -0.59 -3.82
C VAL A 85 12.14 -1.06 -5.26
N ARG A 86 10.92 -1.50 -5.60
CA ARG A 86 10.60 -1.92 -6.97
C ARG A 86 10.73 -0.76 -7.98
N ALA A 87 10.32 0.44 -7.60
CA ALA A 87 10.45 1.63 -8.44
C ALA A 87 11.90 2.06 -8.60
N GLU A 88 12.67 2.10 -7.51
CA GLU A 88 14.08 2.47 -7.50
C GLU A 88 14.94 1.52 -8.34
N MET A 89 14.63 0.23 -8.28
CA MET A 89 15.32 -0.82 -9.03
C MET A 89 14.73 -1.09 -10.43
N ASN A 90 13.80 -0.24 -10.88
CA ASN A 90 13.14 -0.38 -12.19
C ASN A 90 12.57 -1.78 -12.46
N VAL A 91 12.03 -2.42 -11.43
CA VAL A 91 11.41 -3.75 -11.59
C VAL A 91 10.19 -3.64 -12.51
N PRO A 92 10.10 -4.45 -13.58
CA PRO A 92 8.96 -4.39 -14.48
C PRO A 92 7.62 -4.53 -13.73
N PRO A 93 6.58 -3.74 -14.07
CA PRO A 93 5.30 -3.78 -13.36
C PRO A 93 4.61 -5.14 -13.35
N ALA A 94 4.83 -5.95 -14.39
CA ALA A 94 4.26 -7.29 -14.50
C ALA A 94 5.03 -8.35 -13.70
N ALA A 95 6.30 -8.10 -13.35
CA ALA A 95 7.13 -9.06 -12.63
C ALA A 95 6.67 -9.23 -11.19
N LYS A 96 6.63 -10.48 -10.73
CA LYS A 96 6.34 -10.83 -9.34
C LYS A 96 7.64 -11.19 -8.63
N ALA A 97 7.88 -10.56 -7.49
CA ALA A 97 9.05 -10.82 -6.66
C ALA A 97 8.71 -11.74 -5.48
N LYS A 98 9.71 -12.42 -4.93
CA LYS A 98 9.58 -13.14 -3.65
C LYS A 98 9.92 -12.18 -2.52
N LEU A 99 9.18 -12.27 -1.41
CA LEU A 99 9.49 -11.54 -0.19
C LEU A 99 9.98 -12.51 0.86
N LEU A 100 11.16 -12.25 1.41
CA LEU A 100 11.75 -13.05 2.46
C LEU A 100 11.85 -12.21 3.74
N ALA A 101 11.37 -12.72 4.86
CA ALA A 101 11.35 -12.05 6.15
C ALA A 101 12.34 -12.69 7.12
N GLN A 102 13.24 -11.93 7.71
CA GLN A 102 14.22 -12.34 8.72
C GLN A 102 13.97 -11.60 10.02
N GLY A 103 14.11 -12.27 11.15
CA GLY A 103 13.94 -11.67 12.47
C GLY A 103 12.49 -11.28 12.81
N ALA A 104 11.52 -11.75 12.02
CA ALA A 104 10.11 -11.45 12.25
C ALA A 104 9.63 -12.03 13.60
N SER A 105 9.01 -11.17 14.42
CA SER A 105 8.34 -11.57 15.67
C SER A 105 7.16 -12.50 15.41
N ALA A 106 6.60 -13.10 16.45
CA ALA A 106 5.38 -13.90 16.33
C ALA A 106 4.20 -13.07 15.75
N ILE A 107 4.11 -11.80 16.16
CA ILE A 107 3.07 -10.87 15.68
C ILE A 107 3.27 -10.59 14.19
N THR A 108 4.50 -10.26 13.77
CA THR A 108 4.80 -9.98 12.37
C THR A 108 4.59 -11.20 11.48
N ARG A 109 4.95 -12.40 11.95
CA ARG A 109 4.64 -13.65 11.22
C ARG A 109 3.13 -13.86 11.06
N GLN A 110 2.35 -13.62 12.11
CA GLN A 110 0.89 -13.73 12.03
C GLN A 110 0.30 -12.71 11.04
N ARG A 111 0.77 -11.46 11.06
CA ARG A 111 0.36 -10.42 10.10
C ARG A 111 0.66 -10.82 8.66
N LEU A 112 1.85 -11.37 8.40
CA LEU A 112 2.22 -11.85 7.07
C LEU A 112 1.29 -12.96 6.57
N LEU A 113 0.86 -13.86 7.44
CA LEU A 113 -0.09 -14.93 7.10
C LEU A 113 -1.50 -14.39 6.88
N THR A 114 -1.97 -13.51 7.76
CA THR A 114 -3.33 -12.93 7.68
C THR A 114 -3.50 -12.08 6.42
N HIS A 115 -2.46 -11.34 6.02
CA HIS A 115 -2.52 -10.41 4.87
C HIS A 115 -1.79 -10.93 3.62
N ASP A 116 -1.49 -12.23 3.53
CA ASP A 116 -0.74 -12.82 2.42
C ASP A 116 -1.31 -12.47 1.05
N ASP A 117 -2.63 -12.63 0.86
CA ASP A 117 -3.32 -12.31 -0.39
C ASP A 117 -3.24 -10.81 -0.75
N VAL A 118 -3.36 -9.95 0.26
CA VAL A 118 -3.29 -8.49 0.09
C VAL A 118 -1.88 -8.08 -0.31
N LEU A 119 -0.86 -8.63 0.37
CA LEU A 119 0.55 -8.40 0.07
C LEU A 119 0.89 -8.87 -1.34
N LYS A 120 0.52 -10.09 -1.71
CA LYS A 120 0.75 -10.64 -3.07
C LYS A 120 0.12 -9.77 -4.15
N ARG A 121 -1.09 -9.29 -3.91
CA ARG A 121 -1.83 -8.48 -4.89
C ARG A 121 -1.28 -7.05 -4.98
N LEU A 122 -1.13 -6.36 -3.84
CA LEU A 122 -0.80 -4.93 -3.82
C LEU A 122 0.69 -4.64 -3.98
N ALA A 123 1.56 -5.53 -3.50
CA ALA A 123 3.01 -5.41 -3.66
C ALA A 123 3.56 -6.23 -4.86
N ARG A 124 2.67 -6.91 -5.62
CA ARG A 124 3.06 -7.75 -6.76
C ARG A 124 4.08 -8.83 -6.36
N LEU A 125 3.75 -9.58 -5.32
CA LEU A 125 4.58 -10.68 -4.84
C LEU A 125 4.11 -12.02 -5.40
N GLU A 126 5.05 -12.93 -5.60
CA GLU A 126 4.80 -14.34 -5.90
C GLU A 126 4.54 -15.12 -4.61
N SER A 127 5.41 -14.90 -3.62
CA SER A 127 5.36 -15.58 -2.33
C SER A 127 5.94 -14.73 -1.21
N VAL A 128 5.51 -15.04 0.01
CA VAL A 128 6.07 -14.50 1.25
C VAL A 128 6.59 -15.69 2.07
N ALA A 129 7.85 -15.66 2.50
CA ALA A 129 8.46 -16.74 3.26
C ALA A 129 9.39 -16.20 4.36
N ALA A 130 9.61 -16.98 5.40
CA ALA A 130 10.62 -16.71 6.39
C ALA A 130 12.00 -17.15 5.89
N THR A 131 13.07 -16.48 6.32
CA THR A 131 14.46 -16.87 6.06
C THR A 131 15.31 -16.64 7.29
N ASP A 132 16.33 -17.48 7.45
CA ASP A 132 17.31 -17.34 8.54
C ASP A 132 18.55 -16.55 8.08
N ALA A 133 18.74 -16.37 6.79
CA ALA A 133 19.90 -15.69 6.23
C ALA A 133 19.50 -14.73 5.09
N ALA A 134 20.24 -13.63 4.99
CA ALA A 134 20.09 -12.69 3.88
C ALA A 134 20.52 -13.33 2.57
N PRO A 135 19.66 -13.42 1.55
CA PRO A 135 20.04 -13.98 0.26
C PRO A 135 20.97 -13.02 -0.49
N LYS A 136 21.93 -13.61 -1.23
CA LYS A 136 22.82 -12.81 -2.08
C LYS A 136 22.04 -12.14 -3.21
N GLY A 137 22.35 -10.88 -3.50
CA GLY A 137 21.70 -10.13 -4.59
C GLY A 137 20.25 -9.73 -4.30
N ALA A 138 19.86 -9.72 -3.03
CA ALA A 138 18.57 -9.19 -2.60
C ALA A 138 18.70 -7.77 -2.07
N VAL A 139 17.70 -6.95 -2.33
CA VAL A 139 17.58 -5.64 -1.70
C VAL A 139 16.94 -5.81 -0.33
N GLN A 140 17.60 -5.24 0.68
CA GLN A 140 17.12 -5.25 2.05
C GLN A 140 16.28 -4.01 2.35
N MET A 141 15.19 -4.20 3.04
CA MET A 141 14.39 -3.15 3.66
C MET A 141 14.09 -3.53 5.11
N VAL A 142 13.94 -2.54 5.98
CA VAL A 142 13.63 -2.77 7.39
C VAL A 142 12.28 -2.14 7.70
N VAL A 143 11.37 -2.94 8.22
CA VAL A 143 10.08 -2.48 8.69
C VAL A 143 9.90 -2.94 10.12
N ASP A 144 9.85 -1.97 11.02
CA ASP A 144 9.86 -2.16 12.47
C ASP A 144 11.04 -3.03 12.94
N GLU A 145 10.81 -4.20 13.53
CA GLU A 145 11.85 -5.09 14.04
C GLU A 145 12.38 -6.08 13.00
N ALA A 146 11.68 -6.25 11.86
CA ALA A 146 12.00 -7.27 10.88
C ALA A 146 12.75 -6.73 9.66
N SER A 147 13.69 -7.53 9.17
CA SER A 147 14.36 -7.29 7.89
C SER A 147 13.67 -8.07 6.78
N PHE A 148 13.34 -7.39 5.70
CA PHE A 148 12.71 -7.97 4.53
C PHE A 148 13.67 -7.91 3.35
N PHE A 149 13.68 -8.96 2.55
CA PHE A 149 14.56 -9.07 1.38
C PHE A 149 13.74 -9.33 0.13
N LEU A 150 14.04 -8.58 -0.93
CA LEU A 150 13.57 -8.85 -2.27
C LEU A 150 14.72 -9.37 -3.13
N PRO A 151 14.79 -10.67 -3.43
CA PRO A 151 15.70 -11.21 -4.42
C PRO A 151 15.27 -10.71 -5.81
N LEU A 152 16.06 -9.84 -6.41
CA LEU A 152 15.77 -9.24 -7.71
C LEU A 152 16.73 -9.70 -8.82
N ALA A 153 17.74 -10.50 -8.48
CA ALA A 153 18.79 -10.93 -9.40
C ALA A 153 18.25 -11.64 -10.66
N ASP A 154 17.15 -12.38 -10.52
CA ASP A 154 16.50 -13.10 -11.61
C ASP A 154 15.45 -12.26 -12.37
N ILE A 155 15.17 -11.04 -11.87
CA ILE A 155 14.08 -10.20 -12.38
C ILE A 155 14.61 -8.99 -13.14
N ILE A 156 15.78 -8.48 -12.74
CA ILE A 156 16.42 -7.30 -13.33
C ILE A 156 17.83 -7.66 -13.82
N ASP A 157 18.28 -6.95 -14.86
CA ASP A 157 19.69 -6.98 -15.28
C ASP A 157 20.51 -6.11 -14.33
N ILE A 158 21.20 -6.73 -13.38
CA ILE A 158 21.99 -6.04 -12.36
C ILE A 158 23.11 -5.19 -13.01
N ALA A 159 23.72 -5.66 -14.09
CA ALA A 159 24.78 -4.93 -14.76
C ALA A 159 24.24 -3.65 -15.44
N GLN A 160 23.10 -3.74 -16.07
CA GLN A 160 22.43 -2.59 -16.68
C GLN A 160 22.00 -1.57 -15.61
N GLU A 161 21.46 -2.05 -14.48
CA GLU A 161 21.02 -1.18 -13.40
C GLU A 161 22.21 -0.49 -12.69
N GLN A 162 23.32 -1.20 -12.49
CA GLN A 162 24.56 -0.61 -11.98
C GLN A 162 25.09 0.51 -12.90
N ALA A 163 25.08 0.27 -14.21
CA ALA A 163 25.49 1.28 -15.18
C ALA A 163 24.57 2.51 -15.16
N ARG A 164 23.27 2.31 -15.00
CA ARG A 164 22.28 3.41 -14.86
C ARG A 164 22.52 4.22 -13.59
N LEU A 165 22.72 3.57 -12.47
CA LEU A 165 22.98 4.22 -11.18
C LEU A 165 24.30 4.99 -11.20
N ALA A 166 25.35 4.44 -11.78
CA ALA A 166 26.64 5.12 -11.96
C ALA A 166 26.48 6.44 -12.73
N LYS A 167 25.76 6.43 -13.87
CA LYS A 167 25.46 7.66 -14.62
C LYS A 167 24.66 8.68 -13.82
N THR A 168 23.70 8.21 -13.01
CA THR A 168 22.89 9.08 -12.17
C THR A 168 23.75 9.75 -11.10
N ILE A 169 24.65 9.01 -10.46
CA ILE A 169 25.61 9.53 -9.47
C ILE A 169 26.53 10.57 -10.10
N GLU A 170 27.09 10.31 -11.26
CA GLU A 170 27.94 11.28 -11.99
C GLU A 170 27.18 12.57 -12.29
N LYS A 171 25.92 12.46 -12.73
CA LYS A 171 25.08 13.63 -12.98
C LYS A 171 24.82 14.44 -11.71
N LEU A 172 24.47 13.79 -10.62
CA LEU A 172 24.23 14.44 -9.33
C LEU A 172 25.50 15.11 -8.79
N HIS A 173 26.66 14.48 -8.92
CA HIS A 173 27.96 15.08 -8.56
C HIS A 173 28.25 16.34 -9.39
N ALA A 174 27.95 16.32 -10.70
CA ALA A 174 28.12 17.49 -11.55
C ALA A 174 27.18 18.65 -11.16
N GLU A 175 25.93 18.32 -10.81
CA GLU A 175 24.94 19.31 -10.33
C GLU A 175 25.35 19.92 -8.99
N ILE A 176 25.83 19.12 -8.02
CA ILE A 176 26.35 19.60 -6.73
C ILE A 176 27.53 20.55 -6.97
N LYS A 177 28.51 20.15 -7.80
CA LYS A 177 29.67 20.99 -8.13
C LYS A 177 29.28 22.31 -8.79
N ALA A 178 28.22 22.32 -9.60
CA ALA A 178 27.71 23.53 -10.23
C ALA A 178 27.02 24.46 -9.25
N ILE A 179 26.44 23.94 -8.18
CA ILE A 179 25.81 24.72 -7.10
C ILE A 179 26.88 25.29 -6.18
N ASP A 180 27.87 24.48 -5.77
CA ASP A 180 28.96 24.89 -4.88
C ASP A 180 29.93 25.92 -5.53
N GLY A 181 29.94 25.98 -6.85
CA GLY A 181 30.75 26.94 -7.63
C GLY A 181 30.07 28.28 -7.91
N ARG A 182 28.87 28.51 -7.37
CA ARG A 182 28.15 29.78 -7.45
C ARG A 182 28.24 30.55 -6.14
#